data_c37faf13bffcb8d663659e5f015aa763
#
_entry.id   c37faf13bffcb8d663659e5f015aa763
#
_cell.length_a   1.000
_cell.length_b   1.000
_cell.length_c   1.000
_cell.angle_alpha   90.00
_cell.angle_beta   90.00
_cell.angle_gamma   90.00
#
_symmetry.space_group_name_H-M   'P 1'
#
loop_
_entity.id
_entity.type
_entity.pdbx_description
1 polymer ?
#
loop_
_entity_poly.entity_id
_entity_poly.type
_entity_poly.pdbx_seq_one_letter_code
_entity_poly.pdbx_strand_id
1 'polypeptide(L)'
;AQTSNWGSDGTDEITNRTIVTTSSGKNVDVVIVDAHINPDHPEFAVNPDGSGGSRVNQFNWFQYNSVLGYGSNGTYTYSTSGASPNSNHGTHVAGTCCGNTQGWARDANIYNMAFSDTLSGVSDWDEKLWDYLRHFHKNKAINSSTGRRNPTITNHSWGYSYNSIQLSTLTSVRYRGTTTSLSGTDSQKKTVLEDNGVPVPANTYLFKTPVRIAAVDADVQDAIADGVIVISSAGNSYWNCDTSSGNDYDNYTSGSGGTVYHSRGSTPGSADNVICVGSIGSKINEYKSNFSNWGERVDIWAPGSDIISAVYDSSSPPTSYNPIIADSRNSSYHLASISGTSMASPQVCGVIACLAEQEPFLTQAEALRHLKE
;
A
#
# COMPACT_ATOMS: atom_id res chain seq x y z
N ALA A 1 19.52 0.02 -3.20
CA ALA A 1 18.75 0.15 -4.45
C ALA A 1 18.47 -1.24 -5.01
N GLN A 2 17.22 -1.51 -5.34
CA GLN A 2 16.77 -2.82 -5.83
C GLN A 2 17.29 -3.08 -7.24
N THR A 3 18.55 -3.48 -7.35
CA THR A 3 19.13 -3.87 -8.64
C THR A 3 18.98 -5.36 -8.94
N SER A 4 18.59 -6.16 -7.95
CA SER A 4 18.54 -7.63 -8.06
C SER A 4 17.24 -8.20 -8.63
N ASN A 5 16.20 -7.38 -8.83
CA ASN A 5 14.89 -7.87 -9.27
C ASN A 5 14.61 -7.70 -10.76
N TRP A 6 15.53 -7.11 -11.50
CA TRP A 6 15.44 -6.99 -12.95
C TRP A 6 16.12 -8.20 -13.58
N GLY A 7 15.34 -9.03 -14.24
CA GLY A 7 15.89 -10.14 -15.01
C GLY A 7 15.86 -11.50 -14.34
N SER A 8 14.86 -11.82 -13.54
CA SER A 8 14.69 -13.20 -13.01
C SER A 8 14.44 -14.26 -14.09
N ASP A 9 14.27 -13.86 -15.34
CA ASP A 9 14.12 -14.76 -16.49
C ASP A 9 15.44 -15.04 -17.23
N GLY A 10 16.57 -14.53 -16.74
CA GLY A 10 17.90 -14.85 -17.23
C GLY A 10 18.29 -14.27 -18.59
N THR A 11 17.44 -13.43 -19.20
CA THR A 11 17.69 -12.89 -20.54
C THR A 11 18.10 -11.42 -20.57
N ASP A 12 17.78 -10.64 -19.52
CA ASP A 12 17.96 -9.18 -19.52
C ASP A 12 18.47 -8.67 -18.17
N GLU A 13 19.33 -9.42 -17.49
CA GLU A 13 19.89 -9.00 -16.20
C GLU A 13 20.73 -7.72 -16.35
N ILE A 14 20.23 -6.65 -15.72
CA ILE A 14 21.07 -5.48 -15.43
C ILE A 14 21.80 -5.78 -14.12
N THR A 15 22.83 -6.60 -14.22
CA THR A 15 23.70 -6.89 -13.07
C THR A 15 24.62 -5.70 -12.79
N ASN A 16 24.86 -5.41 -11.51
CA ASN A 16 25.87 -4.45 -11.03
C ASN A 16 25.63 -2.97 -11.41
N ARG A 17 24.39 -2.50 -11.51
CA ARG A 17 24.12 -1.06 -11.60
C ARG A 17 23.92 -0.48 -10.20
N THR A 18 24.67 0.57 -9.91
CA THR A 18 24.45 1.40 -8.74
C THR A 18 23.43 2.48 -9.09
N ILE A 19 22.30 2.51 -8.37
CA ILE A 19 21.40 3.66 -8.44
C ILE A 19 22.01 4.77 -7.59
N VAL A 20 22.33 5.88 -8.22
CA VAL A 20 22.78 7.09 -7.54
C VAL A 20 21.58 7.99 -7.37
N THR A 21 21.26 8.34 -6.12
CA THR A 21 20.24 9.32 -5.77
C THR A 21 20.90 10.53 -5.13
N THR A 22 20.40 11.72 -5.42
CA THR A 22 20.83 12.97 -4.79
C THR A 22 20.13 13.23 -3.46
N SER A 23 19.10 12.42 -3.13
CA SER A 23 18.26 12.52 -1.93
C SER A 23 18.04 11.13 -1.36
N SER A 24 17.77 11.08 -0.06
CA SER A 24 17.56 9.84 0.70
C SER A 24 16.34 9.88 1.62
N GLY A 25 15.52 10.94 1.53
CA GLY A 25 14.36 11.18 2.39
C GLY A 25 14.72 11.76 3.75
N LYS A 26 15.89 12.37 3.89
CA LYS A 26 16.33 12.98 5.15
C LYS A 26 15.38 14.10 5.57
N ASN A 27 15.03 14.15 6.87
CA ASN A 27 14.07 15.10 7.44
C ASN A 27 12.66 14.96 6.84
N VAL A 28 12.29 13.76 6.44
CA VAL A 28 10.94 13.40 6.00
C VAL A 28 10.40 12.32 6.94
N ASP A 29 9.13 12.42 7.30
CA ASP A 29 8.44 11.42 8.12
C ASP A 29 7.56 10.57 7.22
N VAL A 30 7.93 9.31 7.06
CA VAL A 30 7.15 8.31 6.33
C VAL A 30 6.33 7.50 7.31
N VAL A 31 5.01 7.50 7.16
CA VAL A 31 4.12 6.68 7.98
C VAL A 31 3.69 5.46 7.17
N ILE A 32 4.09 4.29 7.61
CA ILE A 32 3.63 3.02 7.06
C ILE A 32 2.38 2.60 7.83
N VAL A 33 1.24 2.72 7.17
CA VAL A 33 -0.07 2.33 7.69
C VAL A 33 -0.36 0.91 7.21
N ASP A 34 -0.01 -0.07 8.03
CA ASP A 34 -0.01 -1.48 7.62
C ASP A 34 -0.09 -2.39 8.86
N ALA A 35 0.53 -3.54 8.81
CA ALA A 35 0.82 -4.39 9.95
C ALA A 35 2.05 -3.90 10.73
N HIS A 36 2.50 -4.69 11.70
CA HIS A 36 3.72 -4.39 12.45
C HIS A 36 4.96 -4.37 11.55
N ILE A 37 5.91 -3.51 11.91
CA ILE A 37 7.27 -3.50 11.37
C ILE A 37 8.19 -4.08 12.43
N ASN A 38 9.12 -4.97 12.05
CA ASN A 38 10.19 -5.38 12.94
C ASN A 38 11.23 -4.26 13.07
N PRO A 39 11.27 -3.52 14.19
CA PRO A 39 12.15 -2.37 14.31
C PRO A 39 13.64 -2.75 14.39
N ASP A 40 13.94 -4.00 14.74
CA ASP A 40 15.31 -4.48 14.94
C ASP A 40 15.96 -5.02 13.67
N HIS A 41 15.21 -5.07 12.56
CA HIS A 41 15.75 -5.54 11.29
C HIS A 41 16.85 -4.59 10.78
N PRO A 42 18.02 -5.09 10.32
CA PRO A 42 19.15 -4.27 9.86
C PRO A 42 18.80 -3.27 8.74
N GLU A 43 17.75 -3.54 7.97
CA GLU A 43 17.22 -2.60 6.96
C GLU A 43 16.76 -1.26 7.57
N PHE A 44 16.42 -1.25 8.84
CA PHE A 44 15.93 -0.04 9.54
C PHE A 44 16.94 0.56 10.51
N ALA A 45 18.14 0.06 10.53
CA ALA A 45 19.18 0.63 11.40
C ALA A 45 19.55 2.05 10.95
N VAL A 46 19.99 2.87 11.90
CA VAL A 46 20.47 4.23 11.64
C VAL A 46 21.67 4.21 10.71
N ASN A 47 22.58 3.27 10.92
CA ASN A 47 23.75 3.12 10.05
C ASN A 47 23.52 1.99 9.01
N PRO A 48 24.04 2.15 7.79
CA PRO A 48 23.89 1.14 6.73
C PRO A 48 24.49 -0.24 7.05
N ASP A 49 25.43 -0.29 8.00
CA ASP A 49 26.05 -1.54 8.47
C ASP A 49 25.17 -2.34 9.46
N GLY A 50 23.99 -1.85 9.78
CA GLY A 50 23.06 -2.48 10.71
C GLY A 50 23.20 -2.02 12.16
N SER A 51 24.06 -1.05 12.44
CA SER A 51 24.29 -0.52 13.80
C SER A 51 23.56 0.81 14.05
N GLY A 52 23.65 1.33 15.27
CA GLY A 52 23.19 2.68 15.64
C GLY A 52 21.72 2.75 16.12
N GLY A 53 21.07 1.64 16.36
CA GLY A 53 19.65 1.58 16.72
C GLY A 53 18.72 1.67 15.52
N SER A 54 17.42 1.84 15.75
CA SER A 54 16.37 1.78 14.73
C SER A 54 15.87 3.17 14.33
N ARG A 55 15.57 3.35 13.04
CA ARG A 55 14.83 4.50 12.49
C ARG A 55 13.30 4.32 12.60
N VAL A 56 12.83 3.14 13.02
CA VAL A 56 11.40 2.86 13.18
C VAL A 56 10.90 3.43 14.49
N ASN A 57 9.99 4.38 14.40
CA ASN A 57 9.30 4.97 15.53
C ASN A 57 8.02 4.18 15.80
N GLN A 58 8.01 3.43 16.90
CA GLN A 58 6.80 2.82 17.46
C GLN A 58 6.03 3.89 18.24
N PHE A 59 5.35 4.77 17.49
CA PHE A 59 4.74 5.98 18.02
C PHE A 59 3.46 5.67 18.79
N ASN A 60 3.26 6.32 19.95
CA ASN A 60 2.02 6.16 20.71
C ASN A 60 0.89 7.02 20.13
N TRP A 61 0.18 6.51 19.12
CA TRP A 61 -0.95 7.22 18.50
C TRP A 61 -2.07 7.54 19.49
N PHE A 62 -2.30 6.68 20.49
CA PHE A 62 -3.34 6.88 21.51
C PHE A 62 -3.06 8.03 22.48
N GLN A 63 -1.88 8.66 22.42
CA GLN A 63 -1.64 9.90 23.15
C GLN A 63 -2.51 11.06 22.66
N TYR A 64 -3.14 10.92 21.49
CA TYR A 64 -4.02 11.92 20.90
C TYR A 64 -5.51 11.70 21.20
N ASN A 65 -5.88 10.60 21.88
CA ASN A 65 -7.30 10.26 22.12
C ASN A 65 -8.06 11.40 22.79
N SER A 66 -7.49 12.00 23.84
CA SER A 66 -8.19 13.04 24.59
C SER A 66 -8.47 14.28 23.75
N VAL A 67 -7.51 14.73 22.96
CA VAL A 67 -7.65 15.93 22.13
C VAL A 67 -8.54 15.68 20.92
N LEU A 68 -8.63 14.44 20.45
CA LEU A 68 -9.51 14.03 19.34
C LEU A 68 -10.92 13.65 19.82
N GLY A 69 -11.19 13.64 21.14
CA GLY A 69 -12.49 13.29 21.67
C GLY A 69 -12.76 11.77 21.77
N TYR A 70 -11.72 10.94 21.68
CA TYR A 70 -11.82 9.48 21.73
C TYR A 70 -11.66 8.88 23.13
N GLY A 71 -11.83 9.71 24.17
CA GLY A 71 -11.65 9.33 25.56
C GLY A 71 -10.26 9.65 26.10
N SER A 72 -9.86 8.93 27.15
CA SER A 72 -8.54 9.17 27.76
C SER A 72 -7.41 8.71 26.87
N ASN A 73 -6.26 9.38 26.98
CA ASN A 73 -5.04 8.94 26.33
C ASN A 73 -4.67 7.53 26.83
N GLY A 74 -4.17 6.72 25.91
CA GLY A 74 -3.81 5.33 26.15
C GLY A 74 -2.39 5.01 25.66
N THR A 75 -2.06 3.72 25.68
CA THR A 75 -0.82 3.19 25.12
C THR A 75 -1.13 2.43 23.85
N TYR A 76 -0.52 2.87 22.73
CA TYR A 76 -0.56 2.14 21.48
C TYR A 76 0.45 1.00 21.54
N THR A 77 -0.04 -0.24 21.53
CA THR A 77 0.79 -1.41 21.74
C THR A 77 1.25 -2.00 20.42
N TYR A 78 2.53 -2.27 20.31
CA TYR A 78 3.13 -2.98 19.18
C TYR A 78 3.42 -4.42 19.58
N SER A 79 3.07 -5.38 18.69
CA SER A 79 3.41 -6.78 18.93
C SER A 79 4.92 -6.98 18.88
N THR A 80 5.44 -7.72 19.85
CA THR A 80 6.85 -8.14 19.88
C THR A 80 7.04 -9.57 19.39
N SER A 81 5.95 -10.28 19.09
CA SER A 81 5.99 -11.66 18.60
C SER A 81 5.76 -11.67 17.08
N GLY A 82 6.72 -12.15 16.33
CA GLY A 82 6.68 -12.29 14.87
C GLY A 82 5.66 -13.30 14.32
N ALA A 83 4.69 -13.71 15.15
CA ALA A 83 3.77 -14.79 14.85
C ALA A 83 2.60 -14.42 13.91
N SER A 84 2.41 -13.14 13.58
CA SER A 84 1.36 -12.75 12.63
C SER A 84 1.88 -12.80 11.20
N PRO A 85 1.25 -13.53 10.28
CA PRO A 85 1.59 -13.48 8.84
C PRO A 85 1.58 -12.05 8.27
N ASN A 86 0.76 -11.19 8.86
CA ASN A 86 0.64 -9.78 8.47
C ASN A 86 1.90 -8.96 8.81
N SER A 87 2.65 -9.29 9.86
CA SER A 87 3.87 -8.58 10.25
C SER A 87 4.95 -8.64 9.16
N ASN A 88 5.05 -9.75 8.41
CA ASN A 88 5.93 -9.82 7.25
C ASN A 88 5.55 -8.80 6.19
N HIS A 89 4.25 -8.55 5.97
CA HIS A 89 3.78 -7.60 4.98
C HIS A 89 4.19 -6.16 5.34
N GLY A 90 3.88 -5.69 6.54
CA GLY A 90 4.25 -4.33 6.99
C GLY A 90 5.76 -4.10 7.01
N THR A 91 6.54 -5.10 7.45
CA THR A 91 8.01 -5.05 7.44
C THR A 91 8.54 -4.96 6.01
N HIS A 92 7.98 -5.74 5.07
CA HIS A 92 8.38 -5.73 3.67
C HIS A 92 8.07 -4.41 2.99
N VAL A 93 6.88 -3.87 3.22
CA VAL A 93 6.45 -2.56 2.74
C VAL A 93 7.38 -1.45 3.23
N ALA A 94 7.69 -1.45 4.54
CA ALA A 94 8.63 -0.48 5.13
C ALA A 94 10.03 -0.60 4.53
N GLY A 95 10.54 -1.81 4.35
CA GLY A 95 11.84 -2.06 3.73
C GLY A 95 11.91 -1.62 2.27
N THR A 96 10.85 -1.84 1.51
CA THR A 96 10.74 -1.39 0.11
C THR A 96 10.73 0.14 0.00
N CYS A 97 10.12 0.84 0.95
CA CYS A 97 10.09 2.30 0.98
C CYS A 97 11.40 2.90 1.51
N CYS A 98 11.85 2.44 2.69
CA CYS A 98 12.84 3.11 3.53
C CYS A 98 14.03 2.24 3.95
N GLY A 99 14.12 1.00 3.49
CA GLY A 99 15.20 0.09 3.86
C GLY A 99 16.58 0.59 3.43
N ASN A 100 17.60 0.27 4.20
CA ASN A 100 18.99 0.71 3.95
C ASN A 100 19.55 0.20 2.62
N THR A 101 19.14 -1.01 2.19
CA THR A 101 19.64 -1.64 0.95
C THR A 101 18.55 -1.83 -0.09
N GLN A 102 17.28 -1.95 0.32
CA GLN A 102 16.15 -2.22 -0.56
C GLN A 102 15.26 -1.00 -0.79
N GLY A 103 15.36 0.03 0.05
CA GLY A 103 14.51 1.22 -0.01
C GLY A 103 15.11 2.40 -0.78
N TRP A 104 14.26 3.34 -1.15
CA TRP A 104 14.63 4.62 -1.76
C TRP A 104 14.96 5.66 -0.68
N ALA A 105 14.07 5.82 0.32
CA ALA A 105 14.15 6.85 1.37
C ALA A 105 14.95 6.35 2.59
N ARG A 106 16.22 6.08 2.39
CA ARG A 106 17.10 5.41 3.36
C ARG A 106 17.38 6.20 4.63
N ASP A 107 17.18 7.51 4.62
CA ASP A 107 17.40 8.41 5.78
C ASP A 107 16.08 9.00 6.31
N ALA A 108 14.93 8.55 5.82
CA ALA A 108 13.64 8.97 6.33
C ALA A 108 13.39 8.44 7.75
N ASN A 109 12.67 9.21 8.57
CA ASN A 109 12.08 8.69 9.79
C ASN A 109 10.90 7.77 9.43
N ILE A 110 10.86 6.58 10.00
CA ILE A 110 9.80 5.61 9.73
C ILE A 110 8.86 5.60 10.93
N TYR A 111 7.59 5.89 10.70
CA TYR A 111 6.55 5.77 11.72
C TYR A 111 5.68 4.55 11.40
N ASN A 112 5.51 3.67 12.35
CA ASN A 112 4.63 2.53 12.21
C ASN A 112 3.23 2.88 12.72
N MET A 113 2.20 2.63 11.91
CA MET A 113 0.81 2.60 12.34
C MET A 113 0.24 1.21 12.05
N ALA A 114 0.40 0.30 13.01
CA ALA A 114 0.02 -1.10 12.90
C ALA A 114 -1.50 -1.28 13.11
N PHE A 115 -2.31 -0.82 12.13
CA PHE A 115 -3.76 -0.81 12.27
C PHE A 115 -4.36 -2.21 12.32
N SER A 116 -3.81 -3.15 11.57
CA SER A 116 -4.36 -4.51 11.46
C SER A 116 -4.33 -5.28 12.79
N ASP A 117 -3.39 -4.97 13.65
CA ASP A 117 -3.19 -5.70 14.92
C ASP A 117 -3.64 -4.88 16.13
N THR A 118 -3.40 -3.58 16.13
CA THR A 118 -3.67 -2.72 17.28
C THR A 118 -5.00 -1.99 17.17
N LEU A 119 -5.35 -1.50 15.98
CA LEU A 119 -6.60 -0.76 15.76
C LEU A 119 -7.79 -1.64 15.41
N SER A 120 -7.59 -2.87 14.93
CA SER A 120 -8.68 -3.74 14.49
C SER A 120 -9.75 -4.04 15.55
N GLY A 121 -9.42 -3.92 16.83
CA GLY A 121 -10.35 -4.04 17.95
C GLY A 121 -10.97 -2.72 18.43
N VAL A 122 -10.61 -1.59 17.81
CA VAL A 122 -11.13 -0.27 18.14
C VAL A 122 -12.30 0.03 17.22
N SER A 123 -13.45 0.46 17.80
CA SER A 123 -14.58 0.89 16.95
C SER A 123 -14.17 2.07 16.07
N ASP A 124 -14.68 2.09 14.83
CA ASP A 124 -14.43 3.16 13.86
C ASP A 124 -12.93 3.44 13.65
N TRP A 125 -12.11 2.37 13.69
CA TRP A 125 -10.64 2.46 13.58
C TRP A 125 -10.19 3.08 12.26
N ASP A 126 -10.92 2.84 11.21
CA ASP A 126 -10.66 3.27 9.84
C ASP A 126 -10.86 4.79 9.65
N GLU A 127 -11.77 5.40 10.41
CA GLU A 127 -11.91 6.86 10.50
C GLU A 127 -10.85 7.44 11.44
N LYS A 128 -10.68 6.85 12.63
CA LYS A 128 -9.73 7.32 13.65
C LYS A 128 -8.28 7.36 13.19
N LEU A 129 -7.86 6.43 12.33
CA LEU A 129 -6.47 6.44 11.83
C LEU A 129 -6.15 7.72 11.07
N TRP A 130 -7.12 8.26 10.30
CA TRP A 130 -6.93 9.51 9.55
C TRP A 130 -6.85 10.71 10.47
N ASP A 131 -7.64 10.76 11.53
CA ASP A 131 -7.56 11.79 12.55
C ASP A 131 -6.22 11.78 13.31
N TYR A 132 -5.69 10.59 13.63
CA TYR A 132 -4.35 10.48 14.19
C TYR A 132 -3.28 11.01 13.23
N LEU A 133 -3.35 10.66 11.95
CA LEU A 133 -2.41 11.13 10.92
C LEU A 133 -2.45 12.65 10.77
N ARG A 134 -3.65 13.22 10.66
CA ARG A 134 -3.88 14.67 10.54
C ARG A 134 -3.35 15.40 11.76
N HIS A 135 -3.69 14.92 12.97
CA HIS A 135 -3.23 15.52 14.20
C HIS A 135 -1.70 15.45 14.35
N PHE A 136 -1.11 14.30 14.03
CA PHE A 136 0.34 14.11 13.99
C PHE A 136 0.99 15.11 13.04
N HIS A 137 0.53 15.19 11.79
CA HIS A 137 1.08 16.09 10.79
C HIS A 137 1.12 17.54 11.29
N LYS A 138 0.02 18.01 11.87
CA LYS A 138 -0.13 19.39 12.34
C LYS A 138 0.63 19.71 13.64
N ASN A 139 0.83 18.70 14.52
CA ASN A 139 1.26 18.95 15.89
C ASN A 139 2.57 18.27 16.31
N LYS A 140 3.17 17.43 15.45
CA LYS A 140 4.48 16.85 15.72
C LYS A 140 5.55 17.91 15.97
N ALA A 141 6.62 17.54 16.65
CA ALA A 141 7.68 18.48 17.02
C ALA A 141 8.33 19.16 15.80
N ILE A 142 8.76 20.39 15.99
CA ILE A 142 9.61 21.07 15.01
C ILE A 142 10.98 20.39 15.02
N ASN A 143 11.45 20.01 13.84
CA ASN A 143 12.78 19.48 13.66
C ASN A 143 13.82 20.59 13.89
N SER A 144 14.67 20.40 14.89
CA SER A 144 15.65 21.42 15.30
C SER A 144 16.70 21.71 14.21
N SER A 145 16.98 20.76 13.33
CA SER A 145 17.95 20.95 12.24
C SER A 145 17.41 21.77 11.07
N THR A 146 16.08 21.81 10.89
CA THR A 146 15.43 22.49 9.77
C THR A 146 14.59 23.69 10.18
N GLY A 147 14.27 23.81 11.47
CA GLY A 147 13.39 24.87 12.01
C GLY A 147 11.91 24.73 11.63
N ARG A 148 11.50 23.59 11.04
CA ARG A 148 10.12 23.31 10.65
C ARG A 148 9.70 21.89 10.99
N ARG A 149 8.40 21.59 10.92
CA ARG A 149 7.90 20.22 10.93
C ARG A 149 8.30 19.52 9.63
N ASN A 150 8.69 18.27 9.75
CA ASN A 150 8.99 17.43 8.58
C ASN A 150 7.72 17.25 7.72
N PRO A 151 7.83 17.12 6.38
CA PRO A 151 6.74 16.61 5.56
C PRO A 151 6.24 15.26 6.08
N THR A 152 4.96 14.96 5.89
CA THR A 152 4.38 13.65 6.22
C THR A 152 3.93 12.98 4.95
N ILE A 153 4.46 11.79 4.69
CA ILE A 153 4.08 10.94 3.56
C ILE A 153 3.58 9.63 4.12
N THR A 154 2.45 9.15 3.62
CA THR A 154 1.83 7.92 4.11
C THR A 154 1.72 6.87 3.01
N ASN A 155 2.03 5.62 3.34
CA ASN A 155 1.84 4.48 2.46
C ASN A 155 0.74 3.56 2.98
N HIS A 156 -0.22 3.25 2.12
CA HIS A 156 -1.35 2.39 2.39
C HIS A 156 -1.36 1.21 1.42
N SER A 157 -0.76 0.09 1.83
CA SER A 157 -0.69 -1.13 1.02
C SER A 157 -1.86 -2.08 1.32
N TRP A 158 -3.07 -1.52 1.43
CA TRP A 158 -4.31 -2.22 1.76
C TRP A 158 -5.52 -1.54 1.13
N GLY A 159 -6.70 -2.16 1.23
CA GLY A 159 -7.95 -1.57 0.77
C GLY A 159 -9.16 -2.44 1.12
N TYR A 160 -10.35 -1.85 1.03
CA TYR A 160 -11.60 -2.52 1.32
C TYR A 160 -12.07 -3.38 0.15
N SER A 161 -12.58 -4.55 0.45
CA SER A 161 -13.15 -5.45 -0.55
C SER A 161 -14.25 -6.34 0.02
N TYR A 162 -15.22 -6.68 -0.80
CA TYR A 162 -16.07 -7.84 -0.55
C TYR A 162 -15.33 -9.12 -0.97
N ASN A 163 -15.31 -10.09 -0.07
CA ASN A 163 -14.72 -11.39 -0.33
C ASN A 163 -15.79 -12.37 -0.82
N SER A 164 -15.42 -13.22 -1.78
CA SER A 164 -16.19 -14.43 -2.12
C SER A 164 -17.66 -14.18 -2.49
N ILE A 165 -17.96 -13.21 -3.36
CA ILE A 165 -19.31 -13.07 -3.92
C ILE A 165 -19.61 -14.31 -4.78
N GLN A 166 -20.60 -15.09 -4.36
CA GLN A 166 -21.00 -16.32 -5.03
C GLN A 166 -21.77 -16.01 -6.32
N LEU A 167 -21.43 -16.67 -7.43
CA LEU A 167 -22.15 -16.51 -8.69
C LEU A 167 -23.62 -16.90 -8.58
N SER A 168 -23.92 -17.94 -7.79
CA SER A 168 -25.31 -18.40 -7.54
C SER A 168 -26.21 -17.28 -7.00
N THR A 169 -25.65 -16.32 -6.26
CA THR A 169 -26.42 -15.21 -5.66
C THR A 169 -26.66 -14.06 -6.61
N LEU A 170 -25.90 -13.97 -7.71
CA LEU A 170 -26.00 -12.90 -8.69
C LEU A 170 -27.17 -13.10 -9.65
N THR A 171 -27.88 -12.01 -9.92
CA THR A 171 -29.06 -11.98 -10.83
C THR A 171 -28.86 -11.06 -12.03
N SER A 172 -27.96 -10.11 -11.96
CA SER A 172 -27.65 -9.22 -13.09
C SER A 172 -26.23 -8.64 -13.02
N VAL A 173 -25.75 -8.21 -14.17
CA VAL A 173 -24.54 -7.40 -14.36
C VAL A 173 -24.90 -6.17 -15.21
N ARG A 174 -24.38 -5.01 -14.81
CA ARG A 174 -24.42 -3.79 -15.64
C ARG A 174 -23.02 -3.47 -16.14
N TYR A 175 -22.94 -3.28 -17.45
CA TYR A 175 -21.71 -2.87 -18.12
C TYR A 175 -22.01 -1.71 -19.06
N ARG A 176 -21.34 -0.57 -18.87
CA ARG A 176 -21.49 0.64 -19.71
C ARG A 176 -22.93 1.02 -20.00
N GLY A 177 -23.75 1.05 -18.96
CA GLY A 177 -25.16 1.43 -19.08
C GLY A 177 -26.14 0.30 -19.44
N THR A 178 -25.67 -0.82 -20.00
CA THR A 178 -26.50 -1.97 -20.35
C THR A 178 -26.56 -2.98 -19.21
N THR A 179 -27.77 -3.39 -18.81
CA THR A 179 -27.97 -4.41 -17.79
C THR A 179 -28.32 -5.74 -18.44
N THR A 180 -27.57 -6.78 -18.11
CA THR A 180 -27.78 -8.16 -18.58
C THR A 180 -28.19 -9.04 -17.42
N SER A 181 -29.25 -9.83 -17.59
CA SER A 181 -29.72 -10.81 -16.58
C SER A 181 -28.77 -12.01 -16.54
N LEU A 182 -28.50 -12.47 -15.32
CA LEU A 182 -27.71 -13.68 -15.04
C LEU A 182 -28.64 -14.82 -14.64
N SER A 183 -28.72 -15.84 -15.47
CA SER A 183 -29.55 -17.03 -15.25
C SER A 183 -28.79 -18.31 -15.60
N GLY A 184 -29.32 -19.45 -15.16
CA GLY A 184 -28.72 -20.75 -15.44
C GLY A 184 -27.66 -21.18 -14.41
N THR A 185 -26.74 -22.02 -14.86
CA THR A 185 -25.64 -22.56 -14.03
C THR A 185 -24.56 -21.51 -13.77
N ASP A 186 -23.75 -21.72 -12.75
CA ASP A 186 -22.61 -20.82 -12.44
C ASP A 186 -21.64 -20.69 -13.62
N SER A 187 -21.44 -21.77 -14.41
CA SER A 187 -20.61 -21.70 -15.62
C SER A 187 -21.22 -20.77 -16.69
N GLN A 188 -22.52 -20.80 -16.87
CA GLN A 188 -23.20 -19.89 -17.81
C GLN A 188 -23.15 -18.44 -17.32
N LYS A 189 -23.39 -18.21 -16.04
CA LYS A 189 -23.24 -16.88 -15.42
C LYS A 189 -21.82 -16.35 -15.57
N LYS A 190 -20.78 -17.22 -15.37
CA LYS A 190 -19.37 -16.86 -15.54
C LYS A 190 -19.12 -16.30 -16.93
N THR A 191 -19.57 -17.00 -17.98
CA THR A 191 -19.38 -16.53 -19.37
C THR A 191 -19.98 -15.13 -19.56
N VAL A 192 -21.22 -14.91 -19.11
CA VAL A 192 -21.87 -13.59 -19.22
C VAL A 192 -21.12 -12.51 -18.43
N LEU A 193 -20.61 -12.84 -17.24
CA LEU A 193 -19.85 -11.90 -16.40
C LEU A 193 -18.53 -11.50 -17.08
N GLU A 194 -17.80 -12.48 -17.61
CA GLU A 194 -16.53 -12.24 -18.31
C GLU A 194 -16.73 -11.43 -19.61
N ASP A 195 -17.77 -11.69 -20.36
CA ASP A 195 -18.16 -10.90 -21.55
C ASP A 195 -18.51 -9.44 -21.18
N ASN A 196 -18.86 -9.19 -19.92
CA ASN A 196 -19.16 -7.86 -19.37
C ASN A 196 -18.03 -7.32 -18.47
N GLY A 197 -16.80 -7.78 -18.66
CA GLY A 197 -15.60 -7.24 -18.03
C GLY A 197 -15.43 -7.58 -16.55
N VAL A 198 -16.18 -8.54 -16.01
CA VAL A 198 -16.10 -8.96 -14.59
C VAL A 198 -15.15 -10.16 -14.45
N PRO A 199 -14.03 -10.04 -13.75
CA PRO A 199 -13.07 -11.14 -13.58
C PRO A 199 -13.62 -12.22 -12.64
N VAL A 200 -13.65 -13.47 -13.12
CA VAL A 200 -14.14 -14.63 -12.37
C VAL A 200 -13.05 -15.69 -12.30
N PRO A 201 -12.37 -15.85 -11.13
CA PRO A 201 -11.25 -16.79 -11.00
C PRO A 201 -11.67 -18.26 -11.05
N ALA A 202 -12.90 -18.55 -10.61
CA ALA A 202 -13.47 -19.90 -10.60
C ALA A 202 -14.94 -19.86 -11.03
N ASN A 203 -15.56 -21.04 -11.21
CA ASN A 203 -16.97 -21.11 -11.66
C ASN A 203 -18.00 -20.83 -10.56
N THR A 204 -17.58 -20.44 -9.36
CA THR A 204 -18.47 -20.29 -8.21
C THR A 204 -18.41 -18.93 -7.52
N TYR A 205 -17.38 -18.11 -7.76
CA TYR A 205 -17.25 -16.81 -7.10
C TYR A 205 -16.41 -15.80 -7.92
N LEU A 206 -16.59 -14.53 -7.63
CA LEU A 206 -15.79 -13.43 -8.15
C LEU A 206 -14.46 -13.32 -7.41
N PHE A 207 -13.50 -12.61 -7.99
CA PHE A 207 -12.37 -12.07 -7.25
C PHE A 207 -12.83 -11.11 -6.14
N LYS A 208 -11.94 -10.86 -5.17
CA LYS A 208 -12.19 -9.83 -4.16
C LYS A 208 -12.64 -8.54 -4.86
N THR A 209 -13.90 -8.17 -4.64
CA THR A 209 -14.49 -7.02 -5.32
C THR A 209 -14.16 -5.75 -4.53
N PRO A 210 -13.55 -4.73 -5.16
CA PRO A 210 -13.16 -3.50 -4.49
C PRO A 210 -14.39 -2.74 -4.00
N VAL A 211 -14.26 -2.01 -2.89
CA VAL A 211 -15.34 -1.26 -2.26
C VAL A 211 -14.88 0.13 -1.86
N ARG A 212 -15.71 1.13 -2.19
CA ARG A 212 -15.56 2.52 -1.71
C ARG A 212 -16.38 2.73 -0.43
N ILE A 213 -15.77 3.36 0.56
CA ILE A 213 -16.43 3.77 1.82
C ILE A 213 -16.37 5.30 1.87
N ALA A 214 -17.51 5.94 1.60
CA ALA A 214 -17.58 7.39 1.39
C ALA A 214 -17.14 8.20 2.63
N ALA A 215 -17.43 7.73 3.85
CA ALA A 215 -16.98 8.39 5.06
C ALA A 215 -15.46 8.41 5.15
N VAL A 216 -14.83 7.24 4.98
CA VAL A 216 -13.36 7.13 5.01
C VAL A 216 -12.71 7.89 3.86
N ASP A 217 -13.33 7.90 2.67
CA ASP A 217 -12.83 8.70 1.54
C ASP A 217 -12.83 10.20 1.86
N ALA A 218 -13.80 10.69 2.63
CA ALA A 218 -13.85 12.08 3.08
C ALA A 218 -12.68 12.40 4.05
N ASP A 219 -12.38 11.50 4.99
CA ASP A 219 -11.26 11.66 5.91
C ASP A 219 -9.90 11.63 5.19
N VAL A 220 -9.79 10.81 4.15
CA VAL A 220 -8.62 10.81 3.24
C VAL A 220 -8.44 12.17 2.58
N GLN A 221 -9.53 12.75 2.05
CA GLN A 221 -9.50 14.08 1.42
C GLN A 221 -9.08 15.16 2.43
N ASP A 222 -9.59 15.10 3.63
CA ASP A 222 -9.22 16.01 4.70
C ASP A 222 -7.73 15.90 5.07
N ALA A 223 -7.18 14.68 5.10
CA ALA A 223 -5.76 14.49 5.35
C ALA A 223 -4.88 15.10 4.24
N ILE A 224 -5.28 14.93 2.98
CA ILE A 224 -4.61 15.54 1.83
C ILE A 224 -4.71 17.07 1.90
N ALA A 225 -5.89 17.61 2.22
CA ALA A 225 -6.10 19.05 2.36
C ALA A 225 -5.27 19.66 3.51
N ASP A 226 -5.01 18.89 4.55
CA ASP A 226 -4.13 19.25 5.67
C ASP A 226 -2.63 19.21 5.31
N GLY A 227 -2.25 18.69 4.13
CA GLY A 227 -0.87 18.63 3.64
C GLY A 227 -0.19 17.27 3.80
N VAL A 228 -0.91 16.22 4.18
CA VAL A 228 -0.39 14.84 4.18
C VAL A 228 -0.36 14.33 2.74
N ILE A 229 0.76 13.75 2.32
CA ILE A 229 0.85 13.07 1.02
C ILE A 229 0.44 11.61 1.21
N VAL A 230 -0.59 11.20 0.46
CA VAL A 230 -1.21 9.87 0.59
C VAL A 230 -0.97 9.04 -0.66
N ILE A 231 -0.28 7.92 -0.49
CA ILE A 231 0.00 6.94 -1.54
C ILE A 231 -0.64 5.60 -1.17
N SER A 232 -1.30 4.96 -2.13
CA SER A 232 -1.94 3.68 -1.87
C SER A 232 -1.87 2.71 -3.05
N SER A 233 -1.92 1.43 -2.73
CA SER A 233 -1.96 0.34 -3.71
C SER A 233 -3.30 0.27 -4.44
N ALA A 234 -3.27 -0.09 -5.74
CA ALA A 234 -4.48 -0.21 -6.57
C ALA A 234 -5.32 -1.47 -6.28
N GLY A 235 -4.73 -2.49 -5.64
CA GLY A 235 -5.36 -3.79 -5.40
C GLY A 235 -4.92 -4.89 -6.38
N ASN A 236 -5.18 -6.16 -5.99
CA ASN A 236 -4.58 -7.36 -6.60
C ASN A 236 -5.60 -8.34 -7.18
N SER A 237 -6.73 -7.85 -7.69
CA SER A 237 -7.83 -8.71 -8.14
C SER A 237 -8.24 -8.44 -9.59
N TYR A 238 -7.34 -7.87 -10.38
CA TYR A 238 -7.51 -7.67 -11.83
C TYR A 238 -8.70 -6.80 -12.24
N TRP A 239 -9.27 -6.02 -11.32
CA TRP A 239 -10.40 -5.15 -11.63
C TRP A 239 -10.01 -3.92 -12.44
N ASN A 240 -10.89 -3.56 -13.38
CA ASN A 240 -10.84 -2.24 -14.01
C ASN A 240 -11.40 -1.19 -13.05
N CYS A 241 -10.57 -0.23 -12.66
CA CYS A 241 -10.94 0.87 -11.78
C CYS A 241 -10.98 2.17 -12.60
N ASP A 242 -12.13 2.80 -12.65
CA ASP A 242 -12.38 3.98 -13.46
C ASP A 242 -12.55 5.25 -12.60
N THR A 243 -12.41 6.39 -13.23
CA THR A 243 -12.71 7.69 -12.63
C THR A 243 -14.22 7.96 -12.65
N SER A 244 -14.69 8.91 -11.82
CA SER A 244 -16.12 9.23 -11.73
C SER A 244 -16.74 9.74 -13.05
N SER A 245 -15.93 10.19 -13.97
CA SER A 245 -16.33 10.60 -15.32
C SER A 245 -16.22 9.51 -16.37
N GLY A 246 -15.66 8.36 -16.03
CA GLY A 246 -15.41 7.27 -16.96
C GLY A 246 -16.63 6.41 -17.24
N ASN A 247 -16.62 5.75 -18.39
CA ASN A 247 -17.75 4.94 -18.84
C ASN A 247 -17.98 3.66 -18.02
N ASP A 248 -16.95 3.18 -17.34
CA ASP A 248 -16.98 1.95 -16.55
C ASP A 248 -17.30 2.19 -15.06
N TYR A 249 -17.27 3.44 -14.58
CA TYR A 249 -17.44 3.79 -13.17
C TYR A 249 -18.69 3.20 -12.53
N ASP A 250 -19.80 3.23 -13.24
CA ASP A 250 -21.10 2.74 -12.76
C ASP A 250 -21.39 1.28 -13.15
N ASN A 251 -20.37 0.52 -13.55
CA ASN A 251 -20.50 -0.93 -13.72
C ASN A 251 -20.74 -1.61 -12.38
N TYR A 252 -21.71 -2.53 -12.33
CA TYR A 252 -22.05 -3.25 -11.10
C TYR A 252 -22.47 -4.70 -11.34
N THR A 253 -22.38 -5.51 -10.32
CA THR A 253 -23.11 -6.76 -10.20
C THR A 253 -24.20 -6.62 -9.14
N SER A 254 -25.34 -7.30 -9.31
CA SER A 254 -26.44 -7.25 -8.36
C SER A 254 -26.98 -8.65 -8.10
N GLY A 255 -27.48 -8.88 -6.90
CA GLY A 255 -28.02 -10.16 -6.47
C GLY A 255 -28.64 -10.10 -5.07
N SER A 256 -28.78 -11.24 -4.40
CA SER A 256 -29.39 -11.31 -3.06
C SER A 256 -28.61 -10.53 -1.99
N GLY A 257 -27.32 -10.27 -2.21
CA GLY A 257 -26.49 -9.45 -1.32
C GLY A 257 -26.52 -7.96 -1.63
N GLY A 258 -27.37 -7.51 -2.56
CA GLY A 258 -27.43 -6.11 -3.00
C GLY A 258 -26.64 -5.82 -4.28
N THR A 259 -26.39 -4.55 -4.53
CA THR A 259 -25.65 -4.04 -5.69
C THR A 259 -24.24 -3.65 -5.28
N VAL A 260 -23.25 -4.11 -6.04
CA VAL A 260 -21.83 -3.83 -5.81
C VAL A 260 -21.21 -3.19 -7.05
N TYR A 261 -20.79 -1.93 -6.93
CA TYR A 261 -20.10 -1.18 -7.98
C TYR A 261 -18.61 -1.55 -7.96
N HIS A 262 -18.20 -2.41 -8.85
CA HIS A 262 -16.88 -3.01 -8.84
C HIS A 262 -15.79 -2.19 -9.57
N SER A 263 -16.18 -1.24 -10.43
CA SER A 263 -15.22 -0.42 -11.18
C SER A 263 -14.89 0.93 -10.52
N ARG A 264 -15.40 1.17 -9.32
CA ARG A 264 -15.08 2.38 -8.56
C ARG A 264 -13.77 2.29 -7.78
N GLY A 265 -13.12 1.13 -7.79
CA GLY A 265 -11.94 0.83 -7.00
C GLY A 265 -12.24 0.72 -5.51
N SER A 266 -11.21 0.76 -4.68
CA SER A 266 -11.34 0.61 -3.22
C SER A 266 -10.80 1.82 -2.47
N THR A 267 -11.40 2.11 -1.32
CA THR A 267 -10.84 2.99 -0.30
C THR A 267 -9.60 2.33 0.34
N PRO A 268 -8.50 3.08 0.63
CA PRO A 268 -8.27 4.49 0.30
C PRO A 268 -7.73 4.70 -1.11
N GLY A 269 -7.25 3.66 -1.80
CA GLY A 269 -6.48 3.76 -3.04
C GLY A 269 -7.20 4.46 -4.18
N SER A 270 -8.51 4.35 -4.24
CA SER A 270 -9.33 4.99 -5.27
C SER A 270 -10.08 6.24 -4.79
N ALA A 271 -9.85 6.70 -3.55
CA ALA A 271 -10.33 8.01 -3.12
C ALA A 271 -9.72 9.11 -3.99
N ASP A 272 -10.48 10.18 -4.21
CA ASP A 272 -10.03 11.26 -5.08
C ASP A 272 -8.70 11.85 -4.59
N ASN A 273 -7.86 12.29 -5.50
CA ASN A 273 -6.53 12.85 -5.25
C ASN A 273 -5.50 11.93 -4.56
N VAL A 274 -5.83 10.73 -4.13
CA VAL A 274 -4.84 9.76 -3.65
C VAL A 274 -3.95 9.31 -4.83
N ILE A 275 -2.66 9.16 -4.62
CA ILE A 275 -1.77 8.57 -5.62
C ILE A 275 -1.98 7.05 -5.60
N CYS A 276 -2.74 6.56 -6.57
CA CYS A 276 -3.07 5.14 -6.74
C CYS A 276 -2.02 4.44 -7.58
N VAL A 277 -1.39 3.41 -7.03
CA VAL A 277 -0.23 2.75 -7.63
C VAL A 277 -0.57 1.34 -8.10
N GLY A 278 -0.44 1.12 -9.40
CA GLY A 278 -0.52 -0.19 -10.04
C GLY A 278 0.83 -0.92 -10.05
N SER A 279 0.78 -2.24 -10.26
CA SER A 279 1.98 -3.09 -10.28
C SER A 279 2.39 -3.46 -11.70
N ILE A 280 3.67 -3.25 -12.02
CA ILE A 280 4.34 -3.85 -13.18
C ILE A 280 5.19 -5.04 -12.77
N GLY A 281 5.46 -5.92 -13.73
CA GLY A 281 6.27 -7.12 -13.54
C GLY A 281 7.74 -6.81 -13.32
N SER A 282 8.48 -7.83 -12.91
CA SER A 282 9.93 -7.79 -12.68
C SER A 282 10.76 -7.83 -13.98
N LYS A 283 10.11 -7.98 -15.13
CA LYS A 283 10.78 -8.08 -16.43
C LYS A 283 11.02 -6.72 -17.07
N ILE A 284 12.06 -6.61 -17.87
CA ILE A 284 12.47 -5.36 -18.55
C ILE A 284 11.37 -4.77 -19.48
N ASN A 285 10.44 -5.57 -19.95
CA ASN A 285 9.31 -5.12 -20.77
C ASN A 285 8.21 -4.40 -19.97
N GLU A 286 8.33 -4.35 -18.64
CA GLU A 286 7.45 -3.60 -17.74
C GLU A 286 5.94 -3.90 -17.93
N TYR A 287 5.58 -5.13 -18.30
CA TYR A 287 4.17 -5.49 -18.43
C TYR A 287 3.45 -5.36 -17.09
N LYS A 288 2.22 -4.90 -17.15
CA LYS A 288 1.33 -4.90 -15.99
C LYS A 288 1.31 -6.29 -15.36
N SER A 289 1.52 -6.35 -14.04
CA SER A 289 1.38 -7.61 -13.30
C SER A 289 -0.01 -8.19 -13.48
N ASN A 290 -0.10 -9.50 -13.67
CA ASN A 290 -1.37 -10.17 -13.98
C ASN A 290 -2.44 -10.03 -12.89
N PHE A 291 -2.04 -9.79 -11.66
CA PHE A 291 -2.97 -9.56 -10.53
C PHE A 291 -3.40 -8.11 -10.38
N SER A 292 -2.61 -7.14 -10.88
CA SER A 292 -2.85 -5.73 -10.60
C SER A 292 -4.22 -5.25 -11.09
N ASN A 293 -4.94 -4.54 -10.24
CA ASN A 293 -6.02 -3.69 -10.68
C ASN A 293 -5.47 -2.64 -11.67
N TRP A 294 -6.31 -2.15 -12.55
CA TRP A 294 -5.93 -1.30 -13.69
C TRP A 294 -7.05 -0.32 -14.03
N GLY A 295 -6.86 0.51 -15.02
CA GLY A 295 -7.85 1.48 -15.49
C GLY A 295 -7.43 2.93 -15.21
N GLU A 296 -8.30 3.87 -15.56
CA GLU A 296 -7.99 5.31 -15.52
C GLU A 296 -7.75 5.84 -14.09
N ARG A 297 -8.27 5.13 -13.06
CA ARG A 297 -8.05 5.52 -11.66
C ARG A 297 -6.65 5.15 -11.15
N VAL A 298 -5.89 4.38 -11.88
CA VAL A 298 -4.49 4.09 -11.53
C VAL A 298 -3.60 5.20 -12.07
N ASP A 299 -2.99 5.98 -11.17
CA ASP A 299 -2.24 7.19 -11.52
C ASP A 299 -0.85 6.91 -12.06
N ILE A 300 -0.18 5.90 -11.50
CA ILE A 300 1.21 5.56 -11.79
C ILE A 300 1.44 4.06 -11.63
N TRP A 301 2.45 3.53 -12.29
CA TRP A 301 2.85 2.13 -12.25
C TRP A 301 4.27 2.01 -11.69
N ALA A 302 4.47 1.04 -10.82
CA ALA A 302 5.78 0.77 -10.23
C ALA A 302 6.05 -0.73 -10.12
N PRO A 303 7.31 -1.16 -10.02
CA PRO A 303 7.65 -2.57 -9.81
C PRO A 303 6.97 -3.12 -8.56
N GLY A 304 6.21 -4.22 -8.72
CA GLY A 304 5.49 -4.85 -7.62
C GLY A 304 5.44 -6.37 -7.72
N SER A 305 6.10 -6.99 -8.73
CA SER A 305 6.29 -8.45 -8.78
C SER A 305 7.71 -8.79 -8.38
N ASP A 306 7.86 -9.86 -7.60
CA ASP A 306 9.13 -10.43 -7.15
C ASP A 306 10.05 -9.41 -6.45
N ILE A 307 9.46 -8.56 -5.64
CA ILE A 307 10.17 -7.51 -4.91
C ILE A 307 10.82 -8.09 -3.66
N ILE A 308 12.15 -7.96 -3.57
CA ILE A 308 12.93 -8.39 -2.41
C ILE A 308 12.97 -7.24 -1.40
N SER A 309 12.60 -7.55 -0.15
CA SER A 309 12.70 -6.61 0.97
C SER A 309 12.71 -7.35 2.32
N ALA A 310 12.83 -6.60 3.41
CA ALA A 310 12.85 -7.13 4.77
C ALA A 310 11.58 -7.92 5.10
N VAL A 311 11.72 -8.97 5.90
CA VAL A 311 10.58 -9.70 6.49
C VAL A 311 10.71 -9.75 8.01
N TYR A 312 9.55 -9.84 8.68
CA TYR A 312 9.49 -9.75 10.14
C TYR A 312 10.13 -10.96 10.80
N ASP A 313 9.76 -12.17 10.34
CA ASP A 313 10.17 -13.41 11.00
C ASP A 313 11.55 -13.84 10.53
N SER A 314 12.44 -13.92 11.49
CA SER A 314 13.80 -14.41 11.27
C SER A 314 13.88 -15.94 11.22
N SER A 315 12.93 -16.66 11.84
CA SER A 315 13.09 -18.10 12.08
C SER A 315 12.41 -18.98 11.03
N SER A 316 11.35 -18.51 10.38
CA SER A 316 10.58 -19.29 9.41
C SER A 316 9.72 -18.39 8.50
N PRO A 317 10.30 -17.64 7.56
CA PRO A 317 9.52 -16.92 6.56
C PRO A 317 8.64 -17.92 5.80
N PRO A 318 7.42 -17.55 5.37
CA PRO A 318 6.57 -18.44 4.59
C PRO A 318 7.31 -18.99 3.38
N THR A 319 7.24 -20.30 3.15
CA THR A 319 7.92 -20.98 2.02
C THR A 319 7.47 -20.48 0.65
N SER A 320 6.34 -19.77 0.59
CA SER A 320 5.86 -19.07 -0.62
C SER A 320 6.68 -17.82 -0.95
N TYR A 321 7.48 -17.32 -0.01
CA TYR A 321 8.38 -16.18 -0.22
C TYR A 321 9.71 -16.70 -0.77
N ASN A 322 9.86 -16.70 -2.08
CA ASN A 322 11.03 -17.26 -2.75
C ASN A 322 11.60 -16.26 -3.77
N PRO A 323 12.89 -15.91 -3.70
CA PRO A 323 13.90 -16.39 -2.74
C PRO A 323 13.73 -15.81 -1.33
N ILE A 324 14.31 -16.53 -0.34
CA ILE A 324 14.54 -16.08 1.03
C ILE A 324 16.05 -15.98 1.20
N ILE A 325 16.54 -14.81 1.62
CA ILE A 325 17.97 -14.49 1.67
C ILE A 325 18.29 -14.01 3.09
N ALA A 326 19.27 -14.63 3.75
CA ALA A 326 19.75 -14.12 5.04
C ALA A 326 20.40 -12.75 4.86
N ASP A 327 20.09 -11.80 5.77
CA ASP A 327 20.71 -10.49 5.74
C ASP A 327 22.22 -10.61 6.03
N SER A 328 23.04 -10.04 5.18
CA SER A 328 24.50 -10.14 5.29
C SER A 328 25.09 -9.46 6.52
N ARG A 329 24.34 -8.51 7.13
CA ARG A 329 24.72 -7.77 8.34
C ARG A 329 24.38 -8.55 9.61
N ASN A 330 23.31 -9.36 9.57
CA ASN A 330 22.88 -10.23 10.65
C ASN A 330 22.03 -11.38 10.09
N SER A 331 22.59 -12.57 10.04
CA SER A 331 21.93 -13.76 9.47
C SER A 331 20.70 -14.27 10.23
N SER A 332 20.40 -13.68 11.40
CA SER A 332 19.13 -13.93 12.09
C SER A 332 17.95 -13.22 11.47
N TYR A 333 18.17 -12.32 10.52
CA TYR A 333 17.14 -11.57 9.77
C TYR A 333 17.19 -11.96 8.30
N HIS A 334 16.06 -11.81 7.62
CA HIS A 334 15.94 -12.24 6.24
C HIS A 334 15.30 -11.16 5.36
N LEU A 335 15.71 -11.19 4.11
CA LEU A 335 15.03 -10.54 2.98
C LEU A 335 14.27 -11.64 2.23
N ALA A 336 13.11 -11.32 1.68
CA ALA A 336 12.34 -12.26 0.89
C ALA A 336 11.58 -11.59 -0.25
N SER A 337 11.23 -12.37 -1.26
CA SER A 337 10.46 -11.90 -2.41
C SER A 337 8.96 -11.98 -2.15
N ILE A 338 8.26 -10.86 -2.34
CA ILE A 338 6.79 -10.78 -2.29
C ILE A 338 6.29 -10.03 -3.53
N SER A 339 5.12 -10.42 -4.04
CA SER A 339 4.48 -9.77 -5.18
C SER A 339 3.13 -9.17 -4.78
N GLY A 340 2.84 -7.96 -5.26
CA GLY A 340 1.59 -7.25 -5.03
C GLY A 340 1.69 -5.77 -5.37
N THR A 341 0.55 -5.12 -5.61
CA THR A 341 0.48 -3.65 -5.64
C THR A 341 0.91 -3.04 -4.30
N SER A 342 0.86 -3.83 -3.24
CA SER A 342 1.42 -3.53 -1.91
C SER A 342 2.93 -3.29 -1.92
N MET A 343 3.66 -3.83 -2.90
CA MET A 343 5.10 -3.64 -3.09
C MET A 343 5.40 -2.53 -4.10
N ALA A 344 4.46 -2.24 -5.00
CA ALA A 344 4.55 -1.12 -5.94
C ALA A 344 4.34 0.24 -5.23
N SER A 345 3.34 0.34 -4.38
CA SER A 345 3.01 1.57 -3.63
C SER A 345 4.18 2.12 -2.81
N PRO A 346 4.92 1.33 -2.00
CA PRO A 346 6.04 1.83 -1.24
C PRO A 346 7.25 2.25 -2.09
N GLN A 347 7.40 1.77 -3.33
CA GLN A 347 8.39 2.30 -4.27
C GLN A 347 8.13 3.78 -4.54
N VAL A 348 6.89 4.10 -4.90
CA VAL A 348 6.45 5.47 -5.17
C VAL A 348 6.55 6.32 -3.91
N CYS A 349 6.16 5.78 -2.76
CA CYS A 349 6.27 6.46 -1.47
C CYS A 349 7.71 6.87 -1.17
N GLY A 350 8.66 5.97 -1.36
CA GLY A 350 10.09 6.24 -1.16
C GLY A 350 10.64 7.29 -2.11
N VAL A 351 10.24 7.26 -3.38
CA VAL A 351 10.64 8.29 -4.37
C VAL A 351 10.09 9.66 -3.97
N ILE A 352 8.81 9.74 -3.57
CA ILE A 352 8.22 11.01 -3.11
C ILE A 352 8.89 11.50 -1.83
N ALA A 353 9.31 10.61 -0.92
CA ALA A 353 10.06 11.01 0.25
C ALA A 353 11.43 11.64 -0.11
N CYS A 354 12.09 11.11 -1.15
CA CYS A 354 13.30 11.73 -1.68
C CYS A 354 13.04 13.12 -2.30
N LEU A 355 11.92 13.30 -3.00
CA LEU A 355 11.50 14.61 -3.52
C LEU A 355 11.20 15.59 -2.38
N ALA A 356 10.46 15.17 -1.37
CA ALA A 356 10.07 16.00 -0.23
C ALA A 356 11.27 16.43 0.66
N GLU A 357 12.40 15.75 0.61
CA GLU A 357 13.66 16.24 1.18
C GLU A 357 14.09 17.54 0.54
N GLN A 358 13.97 17.65 -0.78
CA GLN A 358 14.35 18.84 -1.56
C GLN A 358 13.23 19.90 -1.56
N GLU A 359 11.98 19.46 -1.59
CA GLU A 359 10.79 20.30 -1.64
C GLU A 359 9.90 20.05 -0.41
N PRO A 360 10.26 20.57 0.76
CA PRO A 360 9.59 20.22 2.04
C PRO A 360 8.15 20.72 2.18
N PHE A 361 7.66 21.52 1.25
CA PHE A 361 6.27 21.98 1.14
C PHE A 361 5.55 21.32 -0.05
N LEU A 362 6.12 20.24 -0.59
CA LEU A 362 5.53 19.46 -1.68
C LEU A 362 4.08 19.09 -1.36
N THR A 363 3.18 19.44 -2.24
CA THR A 363 1.76 19.07 -2.15
C THR A 363 1.48 17.74 -2.83
N GLN A 364 0.34 17.12 -2.52
CA GLN A 364 -0.14 15.90 -3.17
C GLN A 364 -0.17 16.04 -4.71
N ALA A 365 -0.69 17.17 -5.22
CA ALA A 365 -0.81 17.41 -6.65
C ALA A 365 0.56 17.60 -7.33
N GLU A 366 1.49 18.29 -6.68
CA GLU A 366 2.86 18.45 -7.17
C GLU A 366 3.61 17.13 -7.17
N ALA A 367 3.47 16.32 -6.11
CA ALA A 367 4.04 14.99 -6.04
C ALA A 367 3.60 14.12 -7.23
N LEU A 368 2.29 14.10 -7.53
CA LEU A 368 1.76 13.35 -8.68
C LEU A 368 2.26 13.92 -10.02
N ARG A 369 2.37 15.23 -10.14
CA ARG A 369 2.91 15.88 -11.34
C ARG A 369 4.36 15.46 -11.59
N HIS A 370 5.23 15.53 -10.58
CA HIS A 370 6.64 15.10 -10.70
C HIS A 370 6.81 13.64 -11.09
N LEU A 371 5.86 12.78 -10.69
CA LEU A 371 5.90 11.36 -11.08
C LEU A 371 5.50 11.13 -12.55
N LYS A 372 4.77 12.07 -13.17
CA LYS A 372 4.26 11.95 -14.55
C LYS A 372 5.10 12.72 -15.58
N GLU A 373 5.98 13.61 -15.14
CA GLU A 373 6.94 14.36 -15.95
C GLU A 373 8.29 13.62 -16.08
#